data_3681f3b9a64e39816624f0cdb117094c
#
_entry.id   3681f3b9a64e39816624f0cdb117094c
#
_cell.length_a   1.000
_cell.length_b   1.000
_cell.length_c   1.000
_cell.angle_alpha   90.00
_cell.angle_beta   90.00
_cell.angle_gamma   90.00
#
_symmetry.space_group_name_H-M   'P 1'
#
loop_
_entity.id
_entity.type
_entity.pdbx_description
1 polymer ?
#
loop_
_entity_poly.entity_id
_entity_poly.type
_entity_poly.pdbx_seq_one_letter_code
_entity_poly.pdbx_strand_id
1 'polypeptide(L)'
;MMHQLKTIVIALAILCAFSGVTARTNISISGEKENEITDSVQSGDHPSISSIKSDRPAPGEESIYYIDIKEERSDGNSFVRLFFNRPADKNLRKSMINWGTNNLPERLKNPYMQVVEKAFRFPFIFLFVAISLVMIGNVLSVIAILFITNLFMNIRLTRKKKLRDQFEKILTDLMLQVIDSEEAIRQLSHSGIGRNKNLFIEILMDFQKSFRGDSDRQIVDLYQALDLGRISYNKTFSVSFYQQVIGIRELANMHPYHATEMIASRLNDPNEIVRTEAQICYPHVNQEFPFEFLSVLNKPFSRWAQLNIYYFIKIHEMPVPSFKKWLRSDHTNVVNFCILMIALFQQHENSDEIILMLKNPRETIRLEAIRACRELHLLESRQEMKETFPTETLKNQLEITRTFSNIGTEEDLPFLADIARSEDIPLRLEACRTLFQMSKRSRIYLDELNLSMNFALSDFIAHIKDPRN
;
A
#
# COMPACT_ATOMS: atom_id res chain seq x y z
N MET A 1 -17.43 -20.41 47.91
CA MET A 1 -16.77 -20.12 46.62
C MET A 1 -17.18 -18.76 46.04
N MET A 2 -18.48 -18.42 45.97
CA MET A 2 -18.93 -17.11 45.41
C MET A 2 -18.54 -15.87 46.24
N HIS A 3 -18.38 -15.97 47.57
CA HIS A 3 -17.98 -14.86 48.42
C HIS A 3 -16.47 -14.54 48.32
N GLN A 4 -15.65 -15.55 48.08
CA GLN A 4 -14.19 -15.35 47.84
C GLN A 4 -13.91 -14.78 46.47
N LEU A 5 -14.71 -15.11 45.43
CA LEU A 5 -14.62 -14.48 44.14
C LEU A 5 -14.97 -12.98 44.18
N LYS A 6 -16.00 -12.60 44.97
CA LYS A 6 -16.36 -11.18 45.15
C LYS A 6 -15.25 -10.36 45.83
N THR A 7 -14.56 -10.96 46.81
CA THR A 7 -13.47 -10.28 47.52
C THR A 7 -12.22 -10.11 46.64
N ILE A 8 -11.93 -11.11 45.80
CA ILE A 8 -10.85 -11.05 44.80
C ILE A 8 -11.17 -10.02 43.69
N VAL A 9 -12.42 -9.99 43.22
CA VAL A 9 -12.88 -9.02 42.20
C VAL A 9 -12.86 -7.60 42.76
N ILE A 10 -13.24 -7.37 44.03
CA ILE A 10 -13.17 -6.06 44.68
C ILE A 10 -11.70 -5.62 44.89
N ALA A 11 -10.81 -6.52 45.26
CA ALA A 11 -9.38 -6.28 45.40
C ALA A 11 -8.75 -5.97 44.02
N LEU A 12 -9.15 -6.69 42.97
CA LEU A 12 -8.75 -6.40 41.58
C LEU A 12 -9.34 -5.07 41.06
N ALA A 13 -10.58 -4.74 41.39
CA ALA A 13 -11.21 -3.47 41.01
C ALA A 13 -10.55 -2.27 41.67
N ILE A 14 -10.15 -2.39 42.96
CA ILE A 14 -9.40 -1.36 43.68
C ILE A 14 -7.97 -1.21 43.07
N LEU A 15 -7.32 -2.29 42.68
CA LEU A 15 -6.02 -2.28 41.98
C LEU A 15 -6.12 -1.71 40.56
N CYS A 16 -7.19 -2.01 39.83
CA CYS A 16 -7.47 -1.40 38.52
C CYS A 16 -7.81 0.09 38.61
N ALA A 17 -8.46 0.54 39.68
CA ALA A 17 -8.72 1.96 39.92
C ALA A 17 -7.44 2.76 40.21
N PHE A 18 -6.42 2.13 40.84
CA PHE A 18 -5.10 2.74 41.04
C PHE A 18 -4.26 2.73 39.77
N SER A 19 -4.36 1.72 38.91
CA SER A 19 -3.70 1.72 37.59
C SER A 19 -4.38 2.63 36.56
N GLY A 20 -5.69 2.87 36.70
CA GLY A 20 -6.47 3.75 35.83
C GLY A 20 -6.18 5.25 36.01
N VAL A 21 -5.57 5.66 37.13
CA VAL A 21 -5.16 7.06 37.35
C VAL A 21 -3.87 7.40 36.58
N THR A 22 -3.02 6.43 36.29
CA THR A 22 -1.81 6.64 35.47
C THR A 22 -2.05 6.49 33.95
N ALA A 23 -3.20 5.91 33.55
CA ALA A 23 -3.52 5.71 32.13
C ALA A 23 -4.33 6.85 31.49
N ARG A 24 -4.74 7.86 32.26
CA ARG A 24 -5.53 8.99 31.73
C ARG A 24 -4.75 10.22 31.28
N THR A 25 -3.42 10.17 31.31
CA THR A 25 -2.59 11.33 30.93
C THR A 25 -1.86 11.21 29.60
N ASN A 26 -2.07 10.17 28.79
CA ASN A 26 -1.41 10.06 27.49
C ASN A 26 -2.26 9.37 26.41
N ILE A 27 -3.47 9.88 26.14
CA ILE A 27 -4.10 9.68 24.82
C ILE A 27 -4.86 11.00 24.48
N SER A 28 -4.09 11.97 24.00
CA SER A 28 -4.55 12.98 23.08
C SER A 28 -3.53 13.01 21.93
N ILE A 29 -3.73 12.18 20.95
CA ILE A 29 -3.12 12.33 19.64
C ILE A 29 -4.23 12.85 18.74
N SER A 30 -4.30 14.16 18.68
CA SER A 30 -4.24 15.07 17.55
C SER A 30 -4.53 14.40 16.20
N GLY A 31 -5.76 14.60 15.75
CA GLY A 31 -6.05 14.72 14.34
C GLY A 31 -5.68 16.14 13.93
N GLU A 32 -4.57 16.34 13.28
CA GLU A 32 -4.22 17.59 12.65
C GLU A 32 -4.58 17.53 11.17
N LYS A 33 -5.39 18.50 10.83
CA LYS A 33 -5.76 18.89 9.48
C LYS A 33 -4.54 19.50 8.80
N GLU A 34 -4.17 18.99 7.64
CA GLU A 34 -3.48 19.78 6.62
C GLU A 34 -4.46 20.84 6.11
N ASN A 35 -4.08 22.10 6.25
CA ASN A 35 -4.56 23.19 5.43
C ASN A 35 -3.54 24.32 5.38
N GLU A 36 -3.11 24.56 4.14
CA GLU A 36 -2.78 25.86 3.55
C GLU A 36 -1.79 26.78 4.27
N ILE A 37 -0.61 26.88 3.68
CA ILE A 37 0.24 28.06 3.78
C ILE A 37 0.28 28.73 2.42
N THR A 38 -0.45 29.84 2.30
CA THR A 38 -0.19 30.88 1.32
C THR A 38 0.31 32.14 2.05
N ASP A 39 1.48 32.57 1.60
CA ASP A 39 2.03 33.94 1.57
C ASP A 39 1.52 35.03 2.54
N SER A 40 2.45 35.56 3.34
CA SER A 40 2.67 37.01 3.38
C SER A 40 4.06 37.36 3.96
N VAL A 41 4.88 37.92 3.11
CA VAL A 41 6.09 38.67 3.42
C VAL A 41 5.69 40.01 3.99
N GLN A 42 6.20 40.41 5.18
CA GLN A 42 6.69 41.78 5.42
C GLN A 42 7.36 41.95 6.78
N SER A 43 8.63 42.30 6.69
CA SER A 43 9.38 43.36 7.41
C SER A 43 9.34 43.44 8.94
N GLY A 44 10.53 43.44 9.54
CA GLY A 44 10.80 44.30 10.66
C GLY A 44 11.64 43.71 11.80
N ASP A 45 12.86 44.17 11.88
CA ASP A 45 13.69 44.36 13.07
C ASP A 45 14.48 43.17 13.66
N HIS A 46 15.76 43.20 13.31
CA HIS A 46 16.86 42.60 14.06
C HIS A 46 17.24 43.39 15.31
N PRO A 47 17.51 42.78 16.44
CA PRO A 47 18.45 43.30 17.40
C PRO A 47 19.81 42.62 17.24
N SER A 48 20.80 43.49 17.19
CA SER A 48 22.24 43.28 17.10
C SER A 48 22.79 42.36 18.18
N ILE A 49 23.58 41.38 17.76
CA ILE A 49 24.45 40.57 18.62
C ILE A 49 25.81 41.29 18.69
N SER A 50 26.13 41.83 19.86
CA SER A 50 27.44 42.34 20.20
C SER A 50 28.35 41.19 20.60
N SER A 51 29.47 41.09 19.87
CA SER A 51 30.79 40.57 20.20
C SER A 51 30.98 39.66 21.45
N ILE A 52 31.20 38.37 21.22
CA ILE A 52 31.94 37.53 22.15
C ILE A 52 33.31 37.22 21.50
N LYS A 53 34.35 37.72 22.12
CA LYS A 53 35.75 37.41 21.80
C LYS A 53 36.02 35.93 22.04
N SER A 54 36.58 35.27 21.06
CA SER A 54 37.13 33.93 21.18
C SER A 54 38.57 34.05 21.62
N ASP A 55 38.89 33.62 22.84
CA ASP A 55 40.24 33.24 23.22
C ASP A 55 40.38 31.72 23.11
N ARG A 56 41.23 31.28 22.19
CA ARG A 56 41.66 29.88 22.11
C ARG A 56 42.85 29.70 23.03
N PRO A 57 42.84 28.74 23.96
CA PRO A 57 44.09 28.30 24.61
C PRO A 57 44.82 27.29 23.72
N ALA A 58 46.18 27.31 23.88
CA ALA A 58 47.14 26.49 23.17
C ALA A 58 47.04 25.00 23.54
N PRO A 59 47.58 24.09 22.71
CA PRO A 59 47.44 22.65 22.93
C PRO A 59 48.52 22.18 23.96
N GLY A 60 48.03 21.53 25.05
CA GLY A 60 48.96 20.80 25.94
C GLY A 60 48.69 20.83 27.45
N GLU A 61 47.48 21.11 27.93
CA GLU A 61 47.17 20.90 29.34
C GLU A 61 45.82 20.23 29.52
N GLU A 62 45.84 18.97 29.98
CA GLU A 62 44.67 18.27 30.51
C GLU A 62 44.24 18.95 31.82
N SER A 63 43.26 19.84 31.76
CA SER A 63 42.58 20.35 32.94
C SER A 63 41.50 19.38 33.39
N ILE A 64 41.80 18.59 34.38
CA ILE A 64 40.85 17.82 35.16
C ILE A 64 39.93 18.82 35.87
N TYR A 65 38.72 18.99 35.38
CA TYR A 65 37.67 19.74 36.09
C TYR A 65 37.21 18.89 37.27
N TYR A 66 37.66 19.17 38.45
CA TYR A 66 37.02 18.76 39.68
C TYR A 66 35.71 19.57 39.79
N ILE A 67 34.60 18.91 39.53
CA ILE A 67 33.30 19.45 39.93
C ILE A 67 33.22 19.26 41.43
N ASP A 68 33.36 20.35 42.15
CA ASP A 68 33.13 20.41 43.59
C ASP A 68 31.62 20.27 43.81
N ILE A 69 31.15 19.02 43.91
CA ILE A 69 29.79 18.72 44.32
C ILE A 69 29.72 19.04 45.80
N LYS A 70 29.37 20.29 46.13
CA LYS A 70 28.83 20.58 47.45
C LYS A 70 27.65 19.64 47.67
N GLU A 71 27.88 18.59 48.48
CA GLU A 71 26.84 17.82 49.11
C GLU A 71 25.97 18.78 49.94
N GLU A 72 25.00 19.42 49.30
CA GLU A 72 23.77 19.77 50.01
C GLU A 72 23.16 18.46 50.46
N ARG A 73 23.42 18.06 51.70
CA ARG A 73 22.60 17.07 52.39
C ARG A 73 21.16 17.57 52.40
N SER A 74 20.51 17.44 51.27
CA SER A 74 19.05 17.46 51.21
C SER A 74 18.59 16.26 52.06
N ASP A 75 17.98 16.56 53.16
CA ASP A 75 17.34 15.61 54.06
C ASP A 75 16.36 14.71 53.28
N GLY A 76 16.89 13.67 52.63
CA GLY A 76 16.09 12.62 51.97
C GLY A 76 15.15 11.87 52.92
N ASN A 77 15.33 12.09 54.21
CA ASN A 77 14.46 11.61 55.29
C ASN A 77 13.19 12.41 55.46
N SER A 78 13.07 13.63 54.93
CA SER A 78 11.88 14.48 55.14
C SER A 78 10.71 14.01 54.28
N PHE A 79 10.95 13.60 53.01
CA PHE A 79 9.90 13.11 52.13
C PHE A 79 9.34 11.74 52.58
N VAL A 80 10.22 10.88 53.06
CA VAL A 80 9.86 9.57 53.59
C VAL A 80 9.07 9.67 54.87
N ARG A 81 9.45 10.63 55.81
CA ARG A 81 8.70 10.88 57.07
C ARG A 81 7.31 11.48 56.81
N LEU A 82 7.12 12.29 55.77
CA LEU A 82 5.87 12.89 55.41
C LEU A 82 4.81 11.87 54.90
N PHE A 83 5.25 10.80 54.25
CA PHE A 83 4.36 9.78 53.70
C PHE A 83 4.03 8.65 54.68
N PHE A 84 4.90 8.30 55.61
CA PHE A 84 4.80 7.09 56.42
C PHE A 84 4.55 7.30 57.95
N ASN A 85 4.41 8.53 58.40
CA ASN A 85 4.19 8.85 59.81
C ASN A 85 2.76 9.35 60.12
N ARG A 86 1.78 8.95 59.27
CA ARG A 86 0.37 9.34 59.51
C ARG A 86 -0.32 8.37 60.48
N PRO A 87 -1.26 8.84 61.33
CA PRO A 87 -2.04 8.00 62.21
C PRO A 87 -2.87 6.91 61.51
N ALA A 88 -3.02 7.03 60.15
CA ALA A 88 -3.62 5.98 59.31
C ALA A 88 -2.93 4.65 59.37
N ASP A 89 -1.60 4.61 59.59
CA ASP A 89 -0.82 3.35 59.62
C ASP A 89 -1.17 2.44 60.81
N LYS A 90 -1.51 3.02 61.96
CA LYS A 90 -1.93 2.25 63.14
C LYS A 90 -3.28 1.60 62.94
N ASN A 91 -4.20 2.30 62.26
CA ASN A 91 -5.53 1.79 61.95
C ASN A 91 -5.48 0.72 60.86
N LEU A 92 -4.63 0.90 59.84
CA LEU A 92 -4.40 -0.08 58.77
C LEU A 92 -3.80 -1.37 59.34
N ARG A 93 -2.76 -1.25 60.20
CA ARG A 93 -2.15 -2.40 60.87
C ARG A 93 -3.17 -3.15 61.72
N LYS A 94 -3.99 -2.49 62.53
CA LYS A 94 -5.05 -3.12 63.33
C LYS A 94 -6.08 -3.85 62.42
N SER A 95 -6.48 -3.18 61.34
CA SER A 95 -7.45 -3.77 60.40
C SER A 95 -6.89 -5.02 59.72
N MET A 96 -5.62 -5.02 59.28
CA MET A 96 -4.97 -6.18 58.66
C MET A 96 -4.80 -7.33 59.68
N ILE A 97 -4.42 -7.03 60.93
CA ILE A 97 -4.32 -8.02 62.00
C ILE A 97 -5.68 -8.66 62.28
N ASN A 98 -6.73 -7.84 62.48
CA ASN A 98 -8.09 -8.33 62.74
C ASN A 98 -8.62 -9.15 61.54
N TRP A 99 -8.34 -8.74 60.31
CA TRP A 99 -8.76 -9.52 59.16
C TRP A 99 -8.08 -10.88 59.10
N GLY A 100 -6.76 -10.94 59.34
CA GLY A 100 -6.03 -12.21 59.34
C GLY A 100 -6.42 -13.15 60.45
N THR A 101 -6.69 -12.62 61.66
CA THR A 101 -7.15 -13.46 62.79
C THR A 101 -8.54 -14.02 62.58
N ASN A 102 -9.44 -13.29 61.89
CA ASN A 102 -10.82 -13.69 61.72
C ASN A 102 -11.08 -14.54 60.46
N ASN A 103 -10.23 -14.43 59.42
CA ASN A 103 -10.50 -15.05 58.12
C ASN A 103 -9.52 -16.14 57.71
N LEU A 104 -8.37 -16.28 58.39
CA LEU A 104 -7.37 -17.29 58.03
C LEU A 104 -7.48 -18.55 58.92
N PRO A 105 -7.24 -19.74 58.32
CA PRO A 105 -7.09 -20.96 59.11
C PRO A 105 -5.92 -20.90 60.06
N GLU A 106 -5.99 -21.55 61.20
CA GLU A 106 -5.00 -21.50 62.30
C GLU A 106 -3.55 -21.69 61.82
N ARG A 107 -3.34 -22.62 60.88
CA ARG A 107 -2.00 -22.89 60.32
C ARG A 107 -1.37 -21.72 59.58
N LEU A 108 -2.17 -20.76 59.10
CA LEU A 108 -1.69 -19.60 58.33
C LEU A 108 -1.69 -18.30 59.14
N LYS A 109 -2.26 -18.27 60.32
CA LYS A 109 -2.31 -17.06 61.19
C LYS A 109 -0.93 -16.60 61.60
N ASN A 110 -0.08 -17.51 62.10
CA ASN A 110 1.26 -17.18 62.56
C ASN A 110 2.16 -16.66 61.45
N PRO A 111 2.30 -17.33 60.27
CA PRO A 111 3.10 -16.79 59.19
C PRO A 111 2.55 -15.44 58.66
N TYR A 112 1.24 -15.30 58.59
CA TYR A 112 0.60 -14.04 58.20
C TYR A 112 0.96 -12.89 59.15
N MET A 113 0.85 -13.10 60.45
CA MET A 113 1.16 -12.10 61.48
C MET A 113 2.62 -11.69 61.42
N GLN A 114 3.56 -12.64 61.18
CA GLN A 114 4.98 -12.33 61.01
C GLN A 114 5.22 -11.48 59.76
N VAL A 115 4.52 -11.75 58.68
CA VAL A 115 4.61 -10.93 57.42
C VAL A 115 4.07 -9.54 57.66
N VAL A 116 2.92 -9.38 58.31
CA VAL A 116 2.34 -8.07 58.63
C VAL A 116 3.26 -7.27 59.54
N GLU A 117 3.81 -7.90 60.62
CA GLU A 117 4.74 -7.18 61.49
C GLU A 117 6.04 -6.74 60.76
N LYS A 118 6.63 -7.62 59.95
CA LYS A 118 7.78 -7.27 59.14
C LYS A 118 7.49 -6.17 58.11
N ALA A 119 6.30 -6.22 57.46
CA ALA A 119 5.86 -5.23 56.51
C ALA A 119 5.73 -3.81 57.10
N PHE A 120 5.18 -3.71 58.33
CA PHE A 120 5.11 -2.41 59.04
C PHE A 120 6.43 -1.97 59.65
N ARG A 121 7.40 -2.89 59.86
CA ARG A 121 8.76 -2.57 60.31
C ARG A 121 9.62 -2.06 59.17
N PHE A 122 9.34 -2.49 57.92
CA PHE A 122 10.09 -2.09 56.72
C PHE A 122 9.09 -1.73 55.57
N PRO A 123 8.47 -0.56 55.64
CA PRO A 123 7.42 -0.15 54.71
C PRO A 123 7.85 -0.16 53.22
N PHE A 124 9.15 0.11 52.96
CA PHE A 124 9.69 0.03 51.62
C PHE A 124 9.68 -1.38 51.03
N ILE A 125 10.04 -2.38 51.84
CA ILE A 125 10.01 -3.78 51.40
C ILE A 125 8.58 -4.20 51.05
N PHE A 126 7.60 -3.78 51.89
CA PHE A 126 6.19 -4.05 51.61
C PHE A 126 5.71 -3.39 50.31
N LEU A 127 6.12 -2.12 50.09
CA LEU A 127 5.79 -1.39 48.87
C LEU A 127 6.39 -2.10 47.65
N PHE A 128 7.67 -2.48 47.70
CA PHE A 128 8.32 -3.23 46.63
C PHE A 128 7.66 -4.56 46.34
N VAL A 129 7.31 -5.33 47.36
CA VAL A 129 6.58 -6.60 47.20
C VAL A 129 5.19 -6.37 46.60
N ALA A 130 4.46 -5.34 47.04
CA ALA A 130 3.15 -5.00 46.49
C ALA A 130 3.24 -4.61 44.99
N ILE A 131 4.18 -3.76 44.64
CA ILE A 131 4.43 -3.38 43.24
C ILE A 131 4.81 -4.61 42.40
N SER A 132 5.71 -5.48 42.94
CA SER A 132 6.13 -6.68 42.21
C SER A 132 4.96 -7.65 42.00
N LEU A 133 4.08 -7.82 42.98
CA LEU A 133 2.87 -8.65 42.84
C LEU A 133 1.88 -8.09 41.81
N VAL A 134 1.73 -6.77 41.75
CA VAL A 134 0.91 -6.08 40.72
C VAL A 134 1.52 -6.30 39.34
N MET A 135 2.83 -6.14 39.20
CA MET A 135 3.54 -6.36 37.94
C MET A 135 3.42 -7.82 37.48
N ILE A 136 3.63 -8.79 38.40
CA ILE A 136 3.44 -10.21 38.08
C ILE A 136 1.98 -10.50 37.67
N GLY A 137 0.99 -9.94 38.40
CA GLY A 137 -0.42 -10.06 38.05
C GLY A 137 -0.75 -9.53 36.68
N ASN A 138 -0.19 -8.36 36.30
CA ASN A 138 -0.34 -7.80 34.95
C ASN A 138 0.28 -8.71 33.88
N VAL A 139 1.48 -9.21 34.09
CA VAL A 139 2.15 -10.13 33.16
C VAL A 139 1.33 -11.42 32.98
N LEU A 140 0.85 -12.01 34.09
CA LEU A 140 0.01 -13.20 34.02
C LEU A 140 -1.33 -12.96 33.32
N SER A 141 -1.94 -11.77 33.51
CA SER A 141 -3.18 -11.40 32.81
C SER A 141 -2.96 -11.26 31.30
N VAL A 142 -1.84 -10.64 30.87
CA VAL A 142 -1.49 -10.53 29.46
C VAL A 142 -1.25 -11.91 28.85
N ILE A 143 -0.52 -12.79 29.54
CA ILE A 143 -0.30 -14.17 29.09
C ILE A 143 -1.64 -14.93 28.97
N ALA A 144 -2.52 -14.79 29.94
CA ALA A 144 -3.84 -15.41 29.92
C ALA A 144 -4.70 -14.90 28.74
N ILE A 145 -4.69 -13.59 28.47
CA ILE A 145 -5.41 -12.99 27.34
C ILE A 145 -4.83 -13.53 26.02
N LEU A 146 -3.51 -13.57 25.88
CA LEU A 146 -2.85 -14.12 24.68
C LEU A 146 -3.18 -15.61 24.49
N PHE A 147 -3.17 -16.38 25.54
CA PHE A 147 -3.53 -17.81 25.49
C PHE A 147 -4.99 -18.01 25.08
N ILE A 148 -5.92 -17.27 25.69
CA ILE A 148 -7.34 -17.33 25.40
C ILE A 148 -7.61 -16.90 23.94
N THR A 149 -7.02 -15.79 23.49
CA THR A 149 -7.18 -15.31 22.12
C THR A 149 -6.63 -16.32 21.11
N ASN A 150 -5.47 -16.92 21.38
CA ASN A 150 -4.89 -17.96 20.54
C ASN A 150 -5.76 -19.22 20.48
N LEU A 151 -6.30 -19.66 21.63
CA LEU A 151 -7.21 -20.79 21.71
C LEU A 151 -8.49 -20.55 20.88
N PHE A 152 -9.11 -19.37 21.04
CA PHE A 152 -10.29 -18.99 20.25
C PHE A 152 -9.98 -18.91 18.76
N MET A 153 -8.83 -18.35 18.39
CA MET A 153 -8.38 -18.27 17.02
C MET A 153 -8.18 -19.65 16.40
N ASN A 154 -7.53 -20.57 17.11
CA ASN A 154 -7.32 -21.95 16.65
C ASN A 154 -8.65 -22.71 16.46
N ILE A 155 -9.58 -22.58 17.39
CA ILE A 155 -10.92 -23.19 17.27
C ILE A 155 -11.65 -22.62 16.05
N ARG A 156 -11.59 -21.30 15.86
CA ARG A 156 -12.23 -20.61 14.71
C ARG A 156 -11.62 -21.05 13.38
N LEU A 157 -10.28 -21.13 13.31
CA LEU A 157 -9.55 -21.58 12.12
C LEU A 157 -9.86 -23.06 11.79
N THR A 158 -9.87 -23.92 12.80
CA THR A 158 -10.18 -25.34 12.61
C THR A 158 -11.63 -25.53 12.12
N ARG A 159 -12.59 -24.76 12.66
CA ARG A 159 -13.98 -24.78 12.18
C ARG A 159 -14.09 -24.25 10.75
N LYS A 160 -13.40 -23.11 10.42
CA LYS A 160 -13.37 -22.57 9.06
C LYS A 160 -12.76 -23.59 8.09
N LYS A 161 -11.68 -24.28 8.48
CA LYS A 161 -11.04 -25.32 7.68
C LYS A 161 -11.99 -26.48 7.40
N LYS A 162 -12.63 -27.02 8.42
CA LYS A 162 -13.60 -28.14 8.24
C LYS A 162 -14.75 -27.77 7.30
N LEU A 163 -15.28 -26.55 7.43
CA LEU A 163 -16.32 -26.06 6.53
C LEU A 163 -15.80 -25.89 5.10
N ARG A 164 -14.57 -25.37 4.94
CA ARG A 164 -13.93 -25.26 3.65
C ARG A 164 -13.77 -26.63 2.99
N ASP A 165 -13.24 -27.60 3.71
CA ASP A 165 -13.04 -28.99 3.21
C ASP A 165 -14.39 -29.64 2.81
N GLN A 166 -15.47 -29.35 3.54
CA GLN A 166 -16.82 -29.83 3.19
C GLN A 166 -17.34 -29.17 1.91
N PHE A 167 -17.22 -27.84 1.78
CA PHE A 167 -17.68 -27.13 0.59
C PHE A 167 -16.85 -27.51 -0.64
N GLU A 168 -15.53 -27.61 -0.49
CA GLU A 168 -14.63 -28.05 -1.58
C GLU A 168 -14.97 -29.46 -2.06
N LYS A 169 -15.31 -30.36 -1.13
CA LYS A 169 -15.75 -31.72 -1.50
C LYS A 169 -17.04 -31.69 -2.33
N ILE A 170 -18.08 -30.96 -1.89
CA ILE A 170 -19.35 -30.87 -2.63
C ILE A 170 -19.14 -30.27 -4.02
N LEU A 171 -18.29 -29.23 -4.12
CA LEU A 171 -17.95 -28.61 -5.41
C LEU A 171 -17.17 -29.58 -6.29
N THR A 172 -16.23 -30.33 -5.73
CA THR A 172 -15.48 -31.35 -6.48
C THR A 172 -16.40 -32.44 -7.00
N ASP A 173 -17.31 -32.95 -6.17
CA ASP A 173 -18.29 -33.96 -6.56
C ASP A 173 -19.24 -33.45 -7.69
N LEU A 174 -19.62 -32.16 -7.64
CA LEU A 174 -20.39 -31.50 -8.70
C LEU A 174 -19.56 -31.37 -10.00
N MET A 175 -18.31 -30.89 -9.91
CA MET A 175 -17.44 -30.74 -11.10
C MET A 175 -17.10 -32.06 -11.78
N LEU A 176 -16.98 -33.14 -10.98
CA LEU A 176 -16.78 -34.50 -11.50
C LEU A 176 -18.08 -35.17 -11.95
N GLN A 177 -19.20 -34.44 -11.91
CA GLN A 177 -20.54 -34.96 -12.28
C GLN A 177 -20.99 -36.20 -11.46
N VAL A 178 -20.47 -36.32 -10.22
CA VAL A 178 -20.88 -37.35 -9.27
C VAL A 178 -22.27 -37.03 -8.70
N ILE A 179 -22.56 -35.73 -8.52
CA ILE A 179 -23.84 -35.19 -8.08
C ILE A 179 -24.31 -34.13 -9.08
N ASP A 180 -25.61 -33.92 -9.14
CA ASP A 180 -26.22 -32.84 -9.93
C ASP A 180 -26.30 -31.52 -9.13
N SER A 181 -26.68 -30.45 -9.82
CA SER A 181 -26.76 -29.09 -9.22
C SER A 181 -27.81 -29.03 -8.10
N GLU A 182 -28.94 -29.76 -8.21
CA GLU A 182 -29.99 -29.77 -7.19
C GLU A 182 -29.51 -30.45 -5.91
N GLU A 183 -28.84 -31.59 -6.07
CA GLU A 183 -28.25 -32.31 -4.92
C GLU A 183 -27.15 -31.51 -4.27
N ALA A 184 -26.28 -30.81 -5.04
CA ALA A 184 -25.27 -29.91 -4.51
C ALA A 184 -25.90 -28.78 -3.66
N ILE A 185 -26.97 -28.14 -4.15
CA ILE A 185 -27.70 -27.10 -3.40
C ILE A 185 -28.30 -27.66 -2.11
N ARG A 186 -28.88 -28.89 -2.14
CA ARG A 186 -29.42 -29.55 -0.95
C ARG A 186 -28.31 -29.80 0.09
N GLN A 187 -27.19 -30.37 -0.32
CA GLN A 187 -26.05 -30.66 0.57
C GLN A 187 -25.45 -29.39 1.16
N LEU A 188 -25.30 -28.33 0.36
CA LEU A 188 -24.84 -27.00 0.82
C LEU A 188 -25.79 -26.42 1.86
N SER A 189 -27.10 -26.53 1.64
CA SER A 189 -28.11 -26.03 2.58
C SER A 189 -28.02 -26.72 3.94
N HIS A 190 -27.77 -28.02 3.98
CA HIS A 190 -27.54 -28.78 5.22
C HIS A 190 -26.18 -28.52 5.87
N SER A 191 -25.16 -28.16 5.09
CA SER A 191 -23.80 -27.88 5.57
C SER A 191 -23.64 -26.50 6.24
N GLY A 192 -24.72 -25.73 6.39
CA GLY A 192 -24.71 -24.43 7.08
C GLY A 192 -24.18 -23.26 6.24
N ILE A 193 -24.35 -23.33 4.94
CA ILE A 193 -23.98 -22.26 4.00
C ILE A 193 -24.62 -20.91 4.37
N GLY A 194 -25.83 -20.90 4.92
CA GLY A 194 -26.59 -19.68 5.22
C GLY A 194 -25.79 -18.66 6.06
N ARG A 195 -24.99 -19.13 7.02
CA ARG A 195 -24.14 -18.28 7.86
C ARG A 195 -22.72 -18.06 7.30
N ASN A 196 -22.33 -18.85 6.29
CA ASN A 196 -20.96 -18.90 5.78
C ASN A 196 -20.88 -18.56 4.28
N LYS A 197 -21.88 -17.86 3.75
CA LYS A 197 -21.96 -17.49 2.33
C LYS A 197 -20.69 -16.78 1.82
N ASN A 198 -20.07 -15.89 2.62
CA ASN A 198 -18.83 -15.23 2.24
C ASN A 198 -17.66 -16.22 2.06
N LEU A 199 -17.54 -17.23 2.94
CA LEU A 199 -16.54 -18.28 2.78
C LEU A 199 -16.80 -19.11 1.53
N PHE A 200 -18.06 -19.40 1.24
CA PHE A 200 -18.42 -20.15 0.06
C PHE A 200 -18.13 -19.40 -1.24
N ILE A 201 -18.42 -18.09 -1.29
CA ILE A 201 -18.02 -17.23 -2.43
C ILE A 201 -16.49 -17.25 -2.63
N GLU A 202 -15.71 -17.13 -1.53
CA GLU A 202 -14.24 -17.23 -1.57
C GLU A 202 -13.79 -18.55 -2.24
N ILE A 203 -14.42 -19.67 -1.88
CA ILE A 203 -14.12 -20.99 -2.45
C ILE A 203 -14.54 -21.08 -3.91
N LEU A 204 -15.72 -20.60 -4.27
CA LEU A 204 -16.16 -20.55 -5.68
C LEU A 204 -15.18 -19.77 -6.56
N MET A 205 -14.70 -18.61 -6.08
CA MET A 205 -13.70 -17.81 -6.78
C MET A 205 -12.36 -18.55 -6.96
N ASP A 206 -11.95 -19.34 -5.97
CA ASP A 206 -10.72 -20.15 -6.06
C ASP A 206 -10.90 -21.32 -7.05
N PHE A 207 -12.08 -21.95 -7.06
CA PHE A 207 -12.41 -23.01 -8.02
C PHE A 207 -12.46 -22.47 -9.44
N GLN A 208 -13.10 -21.33 -9.68
CA GLN A 208 -13.19 -20.73 -11.02
C GLN A 208 -11.81 -20.46 -11.65
N LYS A 209 -10.80 -20.05 -10.85
CA LYS A 209 -9.44 -19.87 -11.33
C LYS A 209 -8.80 -21.16 -11.83
N SER A 210 -9.23 -22.31 -11.29
CA SER A 210 -8.66 -23.62 -11.56
C SER A 210 -9.34 -24.37 -12.70
N PHE A 211 -10.57 -23.99 -13.04
CA PHE A 211 -11.38 -24.64 -14.06
C PHE A 211 -11.68 -23.68 -15.21
N ARG A 212 -11.87 -24.22 -16.42
CA ARG A 212 -12.25 -23.47 -17.62
C ARG A 212 -13.34 -24.24 -18.39
N GLY A 213 -14.14 -23.52 -19.17
CA GLY A 213 -15.16 -24.10 -20.04
C GLY A 213 -16.47 -24.42 -19.32
N ASP A 214 -17.03 -25.63 -19.52
CA ASP A 214 -18.37 -25.99 -19.01
C ASP A 214 -18.43 -25.99 -17.47
N SER A 215 -17.32 -26.33 -16.80
CA SER A 215 -17.24 -26.26 -15.33
C SER A 215 -17.36 -24.83 -14.80
N ASP A 216 -16.90 -23.83 -15.54
CA ASP A 216 -17.05 -22.42 -15.19
C ASP A 216 -18.53 -22.01 -15.15
N ARG A 217 -19.32 -22.46 -16.15
CA ARG A 217 -20.77 -22.20 -16.17
C ARG A 217 -21.48 -22.80 -14.97
N GLN A 218 -21.16 -24.03 -14.58
CA GLN A 218 -21.77 -24.68 -13.43
C GLN A 218 -21.51 -23.89 -12.12
N ILE A 219 -20.30 -23.31 -11.98
CA ILE A 219 -19.96 -22.44 -10.83
C ILE A 219 -20.82 -21.18 -10.83
N VAL A 220 -20.98 -20.53 -11.97
CA VAL A 220 -21.80 -19.32 -12.13
C VAL A 220 -23.27 -19.63 -11.84
N ASP A 221 -23.79 -20.74 -12.38
CA ASP A 221 -25.17 -21.19 -12.16
C ASP A 221 -25.44 -21.44 -10.68
N LEU A 222 -24.53 -22.11 -9.98
CA LEU A 222 -24.61 -22.35 -8.54
C LEU A 222 -24.59 -21.06 -7.73
N TYR A 223 -23.73 -20.11 -8.13
CA TYR A 223 -23.67 -18.79 -7.50
C TYR A 223 -25.00 -18.02 -7.64
N GLN A 224 -25.64 -18.10 -8.81
CA GLN A 224 -26.92 -17.48 -9.05
C GLN A 224 -28.06 -18.19 -8.32
N ALA A 225 -28.11 -19.52 -8.35
CA ALA A 225 -29.13 -20.33 -7.67
C ALA A 225 -29.15 -20.11 -6.14
N LEU A 226 -28.00 -19.83 -5.54
CA LEU A 226 -27.89 -19.56 -4.10
C LEU A 226 -28.06 -18.06 -3.75
N ASP A 227 -28.42 -17.21 -4.69
CA ASP A 227 -28.56 -15.74 -4.53
C ASP A 227 -27.33 -15.11 -3.84
N LEU A 228 -26.12 -15.52 -4.26
CA LEU A 228 -24.88 -15.00 -3.70
C LEU A 228 -24.54 -13.62 -4.25
N GLY A 229 -25.04 -13.30 -5.44
CA GLY A 229 -24.86 -12.01 -6.10
C GLY A 229 -25.28 -10.83 -5.23
N ARG A 230 -26.36 -10.99 -4.45
CA ARG A 230 -26.83 -9.98 -3.50
C ARG A 230 -25.77 -9.64 -2.42
N ILE A 231 -24.98 -10.62 -2.00
CA ILE A 231 -23.94 -10.41 -0.99
C ILE A 231 -22.77 -9.64 -1.59
N SER A 232 -22.32 -10.05 -2.78
CA SER A 232 -21.25 -9.35 -3.49
C SER A 232 -21.65 -7.92 -3.86
N TYR A 233 -22.91 -7.74 -4.27
CA TYR A 233 -23.50 -6.42 -4.49
C TYR A 233 -23.45 -5.56 -3.23
N ASN A 234 -23.88 -6.05 -2.08
CA ASN A 234 -23.83 -5.32 -0.81
C ASN A 234 -22.39 -4.96 -0.39
N LYS A 235 -21.40 -5.78 -0.74
CA LYS A 235 -19.99 -5.45 -0.47
C LYS A 235 -19.56 -4.20 -1.22
N THR A 236 -20.05 -3.95 -2.44
CA THR A 236 -19.68 -2.76 -3.21
C THR A 236 -20.16 -1.45 -2.59
N PHE A 237 -21.10 -1.48 -1.64
CA PHE A 237 -21.57 -0.34 -0.86
C PHE A 237 -21.00 -0.28 0.56
N SER A 238 -20.10 -1.18 0.90
CA SER A 238 -19.46 -1.17 2.23
C SER A 238 -18.70 0.14 2.47
N VAL A 239 -18.60 0.57 3.74
CA VAL A 239 -17.72 1.69 4.14
C VAL A 239 -16.24 1.35 3.89
N SER A 240 -15.87 0.08 3.96
CA SER A 240 -14.51 -0.40 3.71
C SER A 240 -14.24 -0.52 2.22
N PHE A 241 -13.30 0.27 1.68
CA PHE A 241 -12.85 0.16 0.29
C PHE A 241 -12.36 -1.26 -0.06
N TYR A 242 -11.76 -1.97 0.90
CA TYR A 242 -11.34 -3.36 0.73
C TYR A 242 -12.52 -4.29 0.41
N GLN A 243 -13.65 -4.13 1.11
CA GLN A 243 -14.87 -4.89 0.81
C GLN A 243 -15.47 -4.49 -0.54
N GLN A 244 -15.41 -3.22 -0.90
CA GLN A 244 -15.88 -2.74 -2.21
C GLN A 244 -15.11 -3.42 -3.34
N VAL A 245 -13.79 -3.47 -3.24
CA VAL A 245 -12.91 -4.15 -4.22
C VAL A 245 -13.24 -5.64 -4.32
N ILE A 246 -13.42 -6.32 -3.18
CA ILE A 246 -13.82 -7.74 -3.19
C ILE A 246 -15.17 -7.91 -3.90
N GLY A 247 -16.16 -7.07 -3.58
CA GLY A 247 -17.47 -7.11 -4.22
C GLY A 247 -17.40 -6.92 -5.75
N ILE A 248 -16.59 -5.97 -6.22
CA ILE A 248 -16.36 -5.72 -7.66
C ILE A 248 -15.76 -6.95 -8.33
N ARG A 249 -14.73 -7.58 -7.73
CA ARG A 249 -14.10 -8.79 -8.26
C ARG A 249 -15.05 -9.98 -8.31
N GLU A 250 -15.82 -10.18 -7.26
CA GLU A 250 -16.82 -11.25 -7.21
C GLU A 250 -17.88 -11.07 -8.31
N LEU A 251 -18.39 -9.84 -8.50
CA LEU A 251 -19.34 -9.53 -9.56
C LEU A 251 -18.73 -9.70 -10.94
N ALA A 252 -17.47 -9.30 -11.12
CA ALA A 252 -16.78 -9.41 -12.41
C ALA A 252 -16.54 -10.86 -12.83
N ASN A 253 -16.21 -11.75 -11.89
CA ASN A 253 -15.96 -13.15 -12.22
C ASN A 253 -17.24 -13.98 -12.33
N MET A 254 -18.25 -13.69 -11.50
CA MET A 254 -19.48 -14.50 -11.45
C MET A 254 -20.59 -14.00 -12.41
N HIS A 255 -20.39 -12.85 -13.03
CA HIS A 255 -21.32 -12.26 -14.01
C HIS A 255 -22.81 -12.33 -13.63
N PRO A 256 -23.22 -11.98 -12.38
CA PRO A 256 -24.62 -11.98 -12.04
C PRO A 256 -25.37 -10.87 -12.79
N TYR A 257 -26.69 -10.98 -12.83
CA TYR A 257 -27.54 -9.95 -13.41
C TYR A 257 -27.20 -8.56 -12.84
N HIS A 258 -27.11 -7.53 -13.69
CA HIS A 258 -26.71 -6.15 -13.37
C HIS A 258 -25.24 -5.95 -12.91
N ALA A 259 -24.34 -6.92 -13.08
CA ALA A 259 -22.92 -6.75 -12.74
C ALA A 259 -22.28 -5.60 -13.53
N THR A 260 -22.61 -5.49 -14.81
CA THR A 260 -22.08 -4.45 -15.72
C THR A 260 -22.44 -3.05 -15.23
N GLU A 261 -23.72 -2.78 -14.92
CA GLU A 261 -24.18 -1.47 -14.45
C GLU A 261 -23.56 -1.11 -13.09
N MET A 262 -23.42 -2.09 -12.21
CA MET A 262 -22.81 -1.88 -10.92
C MET A 262 -21.32 -1.48 -11.04
N ILE A 263 -20.55 -2.23 -11.84
CA ILE A 263 -19.14 -1.94 -12.06
C ILE A 263 -18.98 -0.60 -12.80
N ALA A 264 -19.85 -0.33 -13.79
CA ALA A 264 -19.88 0.95 -14.50
C ALA A 264 -20.07 2.14 -13.55
N SER A 265 -20.92 2.02 -12.54
CA SER A 265 -21.14 3.07 -11.54
C SER A 265 -19.89 3.41 -10.72
N ARG A 266 -18.88 2.54 -10.68
CA ARG A 266 -17.62 2.69 -9.93
C ARG A 266 -16.42 3.10 -10.80
N LEU A 267 -16.58 3.26 -12.09
CA LEU A 267 -15.49 3.65 -13.02
C LEU A 267 -14.84 4.99 -12.67
N ASN A 268 -15.58 5.89 -12.03
CA ASN A 268 -15.13 7.20 -11.60
C ASN A 268 -15.20 7.38 -10.09
N ASP A 269 -15.08 6.29 -9.31
CA ASP A 269 -15.13 6.33 -7.86
C ASP A 269 -14.05 7.30 -7.29
N PRO A 270 -14.37 8.10 -6.26
CA PRO A 270 -13.39 8.98 -5.63
C PRO A 270 -12.19 8.22 -5.06
N ASN A 271 -12.40 7.01 -4.54
CA ASN A 271 -11.32 6.17 -4.07
C ASN A 271 -10.57 5.54 -5.25
N GLU A 272 -9.27 5.82 -5.35
CA GLU A 272 -8.43 5.35 -6.47
C GLU A 272 -8.38 3.83 -6.58
N ILE A 273 -8.36 3.11 -5.46
CA ILE A 273 -8.24 1.64 -5.45
C ILE A 273 -9.54 1.02 -5.99
N VAL A 274 -10.69 1.52 -5.54
CA VAL A 274 -12.02 1.06 -6.01
C VAL A 274 -12.19 1.37 -7.50
N ARG A 275 -11.84 2.59 -7.90
CA ARG A 275 -11.89 3.05 -9.30
C ARG A 275 -11.01 2.19 -10.20
N THR A 276 -9.76 1.97 -9.82
CA THR A 276 -8.82 1.14 -10.58
C THR A 276 -9.33 -0.29 -10.74
N GLU A 277 -9.89 -0.87 -9.69
CA GLU A 277 -10.48 -2.21 -9.77
C GLU A 277 -11.68 -2.27 -10.70
N ALA A 278 -12.57 -1.29 -10.62
CA ALA A 278 -13.72 -1.21 -11.52
C ALA A 278 -13.30 -1.08 -12.99
N GLN A 279 -12.28 -0.27 -13.28
CA GLN A 279 -11.71 -0.09 -14.62
C GLN A 279 -11.08 -1.38 -15.17
N ILE A 280 -10.40 -2.15 -14.32
CA ILE A 280 -9.82 -3.46 -14.70
C ILE A 280 -10.92 -4.49 -14.95
N CYS A 281 -11.94 -4.51 -14.10
CA CYS A 281 -13.01 -5.51 -14.14
C CYS A 281 -14.06 -5.24 -15.22
N TYR A 282 -14.22 -4.00 -15.69
CA TYR A 282 -15.28 -3.65 -16.64
C TYR A 282 -15.21 -4.45 -17.97
N PRO A 283 -14.04 -4.64 -18.61
CA PRO A 283 -13.94 -5.45 -19.82
C PRO A 283 -14.37 -6.91 -19.64
N HIS A 284 -14.27 -7.44 -18.43
CA HIS A 284 -14.69 -8.81 -18.12
C HIS A 284 -16.20 -8.97 -18.20
N VAL A 285 -16.95 -7.98 -17.71
CA VAL A 285 -18.43 -8.04 -17.64
C VAL A 285 -19.11 -7.50 -18.88
N ASN A 286 -18.43 -6.68 -19.67
CA ASN A 286 -18.96 -6.11 -20.91
C ASN A 286 -18.12 -6.56 -22.11
N GLN A 287 -18.23 -7.85 -22.45
CA GLN A 287 -17.45 -8.45 -23.52
C GLN A 287 -17.86 -7.96 -24.92
N GLU A 288 -19.09 -7.48 -25.09
CA GLU A 288 -19.58 -6.93 -26.36
C GLU A 288 -18.93 -5.57 -26.66
N PHE A 289 -18.80 -4.70 -25.65
CA PHE A 289 -18.20 -3.37 -25.77
C PHE A 289 -17.16 -3.11 -24.64
N PRO A 290 -16.07 -3.87 -24.60
CA PRO A 290 -15.15 -3.89 -23.46
C PRO A 290 -14.44 -2.56 -23.20
N PHE A 291 -14.37 -1.67 -24.19
CA PHE A 291 -13.69 -0.38 -24.11
C PHE A 291 -14.63 0.82 -24.04
N GLU A 292 -15.96 0.62 -24.04
CA GLU A 292 -16.89 1.75 -24.03
C GLU A 292 -16.75 2.62 -22.76
N PHE A 293 -16.24 2.05 -21.69
CA PHE A 293 -15.94 2.78 -20.45
C PHE A 293 -14.95 3.94 -20.67
N LEU A 294 -14.06 3.87 -21.67
CA LEU A 294 -13.14 4.97 -21.99
C LEU A 294 -13.86 6.27 -22.34
N SER A 295 -15.10 6.16 -22.85
CA SER A 295 -15.94 7.32 -23.22
C SER A 295 -16.53 8.05 -22.00
N VAL A 296 -16.60 7.38 -20.83
CA VAL A 296 -17.24 7.93 -19.62
C VAL A 296 -16.24 8.23 -18.48
N LEU A 297 -14.96 7.95 -18.70
CA LEU A 297 -13.93 8.24 -17.70
C LEU A 297 -13.75 9.75 -17.52
N ASN A 298 -13.81 10.21 -16.28
CA ASN A 298 -13.53 11.60 -15.90
C ASN A 298 -12.49 11.70 -14.76
N LYS A 299 -11.93 10.58 -14.33
CA LYS A 299 -10.89 10.47 -13.30
C LYS A 299 -9.63 9.83 -13.89
N PRO A 300 -8.47 10.02 -13.25
CA PRO A 300 -7.22 9.44 -13.72
C PRO A 300 -7.32 7.93 -13.92
N PHE A 301 -6.73 7.47 -15.02
CA PHE A 301 -6.64 6.07 -15.41
C PHE A 301 -5.22 5.58 -15.11
N SER A 302 -5.07 4.76 -14.06
CA SER A 302 -3.76 4.37 -13.56
C SER A 302 -2.99 3.50 -14.54
N ARG A 303 -1.66 3.61 -14.56
CA ARG A 303 -0.80 2.76 -15.40
C ARG A 303 -0.99 1.28 -15.10
N TRP A 304 -1.26 0.93 -13.84
CA TRP A 304 -1.57 -0.42 -13.43
C TRP A 304 -2.85 -0.96 -14.10
N ALA A 305 -3.92 -0.16 -14.11
CA ALA A 305 -5.15 -0.55 -14.80
C ALA A 305 -4.92 -0.74 -16.31
N GLN A 306 -4.18 0.17 -16.95
CA GLN A 306 -3.83 0.08 -18.38
C GLN A 306 -3.11 -1.23 -18.71
N LEU A 307 -2.10 -1.61 -17.93
CA LEU A 307 -1.36 -2.86 -18.13
C LEU A 307 -2.21 -4.10 -17.90
N ASN A 308 -3.05 -4.11 -16.84
CA ASN A 308 -3.94 -5.24 -16.58
C ASN A 308 -4.95 -5.45 -17.71
N ILE A 309 -5.53 -4.37 -18.24
CA ILE A 309 -6.45 -4.45 -19.38
C ILE A 309 -5.73 -4.99 -20.62
N TYR A 310 -4.53 -4.50 -20.91
CA TYR A 310 -3.73 -5.03 -22.01
C TYR A 310 -3.48 -6.54 -21.88
N TYR A 311 -3.02 -7.00 -20.71
CA TYR A 311 -2.79 -8.43 -20.47
C TYR A 311 -4.08 -9.25 -20.52
N PHE A 312 -5.18 -8.71 -20.00
CA PHE A 312 -6.47 -9.38 -20.08
C PHE A 312 -6.90 -9.61 -21.52
N ILE A 313 -6.84 -8.58 -22.36
CA ILE A 313 -7.16 -8.67 -23.79
C ILE A 313 -6.30 -9.77 -24.48
N LYS A 314 -4.99 -9.74 -24.18
CA LYS A 314 -4.03 -10.66 -24.81
C LYS A 314 -4.22 -12.11 -24.38
N ILE A 315 -4.50 -12.35 -23.08
CA ILE A 315 -4.68 -13.70 -22.54
C ILE A 315 -6.00 -14.32 -23.03
N HIS A 316 -7.05 -13.50 -23.15
CA HIS A 316 -8.38 -13.97 -23.56
C HIS A 316 -8.62 -13.83 -25.07
N GLU A 317 -7.59 -13.45 -25.85
CA GLU A 317 -7.67 -13.30 -27.32
C GLU A 317 -8.89 -12.47 -27.75
N MET A 318 -9.23 -11.44 -26.98
CA MET A 318 -10.41 -10.62 -27.24
C MET A 318 -10.25 -9.82 -28.53
N PRO A 319 -11.33 -9.61 -29.29
CA PRO A 319 -11.29 -8.73 -30.45
C PRO A 319 -10.91 -7.30 -30.02
N VAL A 320 -9.85 -6.78 -30.65
CA VAL A 320 -9.31 -5.45 -30.36
C VAL A 320 -9.97 -4.44 -31.31
N PRO A 321 -10.73 -3.46 -30.83
CA PRO A 321 -11.29 -2.42 -31.68
C PRO A 321 -10.21 -1.44 -32.13
N SER A 322 -10.47 -0.64 -33.18
CA SER A 322 -9.64 0.52 -33.47
C SER A 322 -9.77 1.55 -32.33
N PHE A 323 -8.63 1.92 -31.73
CA PHE A 323 -8.61 2.90 -30.65
C PHE A 323 -8.69 4.35 -31.15
N LYS A 324 -8.74 4.59 -32.46
CA LYS A 324 -8.89 5.90 -33.09
C LYS A 324 -10.05 6.73 -32.51
N LYS A 325 -11.18 6.08 -32.20
CA LYS A 325 -12.38 6.71 -31.64
C LYS A 325 -12.08 7.59 -30.42
N TRP A 326 -11.17 7.16 -29.53
CA TRP A 326 -10.89 7.81 -28.27
C TRP A 326 -9.66 8.74 -28.29
N LEU A 327 -8.94 8.85 -29.42
CA LEU A 327 -7.82 9.80 -29.57
C LEU A 327 -8.27 11.28 -29.47
N ARG A 328 -9.58 11.53 -29.66
CA ARG A 328 -10.18 12.86 -29.54
C ARG A 328 -10.78 13.15 -28.16
N SER A 329 -10.52 12.28 -27.17
CA SER A 329 -10.98 12.48 -25.79
C SER A 329 -10.35 13.71 -25.15
N ASP A 330 -11.11 14.44 -24.32
CA ASP A 330 -10.60 15.55 -23.52
C ASP A 330 -9.66 15.09 -22.41
N HIS A 331 -9.72 13.80 -22.06
CA HIS A 331 -8.94 13.22 -20.98
C HIS A 331 -7.59 12.68 -21.46
N THR A 332 -6.51 13.36 -21.09
CA THR A 332 -5.12 13.02 -21.48
C THR A 332 -4.78 11.54 -21.22
N ASN A 333 -5.22 10.99 -20.07
CA ASN A 333 -4.93 9.60 -19.71
C ASN A 333 -5.61 8.60 -20.64
N VAL A 334 -6.80 8.91 -21.14
CA VAL A 334 -7.51 8.07 -22.13
C VAL A 334 -6.78 8.11 -23.47
N VAL A 335 -6.40 9.31 -23.92
CA VAL A 335 -5.63 9.47 -25.18
C VAL A 335 -4.30 8.73 -25.11
N ASN A 336 -3.54 8.92 -24.03
CA ASN A 336 -2.26 8.22 -23.82
C ASN A 336 -2.43 6.69 -23.82
N PHE A 337 -3.48 6.18 -23.16
CA PHE A 337 -3.79 4.76 -23.19
C PHE A 337 -4.11 4.28 -24.61
N CYS A 338 -4.90 5.01 -25.37
CA CYS A 338 -5.28 4.63 -26.73
C CYS A 338 -4.05 4.64 -27.67
N ILE A 339 -3.18 5.63 -27.57
CA ILE A 339 -1.90 5.65 -28.31
C ILE A 339 -1.05 4.42 -27.97
N LEU A 340 -0.94 4.10 -26.67
CA LEU A 340 -0.22 2.91 -26.21
C LEU A 340 -0.83 1.62 -26.79
N MET A 341 -2.17 1.49 -26.79
CA MET A 341 -2.84 0.31 -27.33
C MET A 341 -2.66 0.19 -28.84
N ILE A 342 -2.74 1.29 -29.57
CA ILE A 342 -2.46 1.33 -31.01
C ILE A 342 -1.06 0.78 -31.29
N ALA A 343 -0.06 1.23 -30.51
CA ALA A 343 1.32 0.77 -30.66
C ALA A 343 1.48 -0.72 -30.30
N LEU A 344 0.93 -1.16 -29.14
CA LEU A 344 1.08 -2.54 -28.67
C LEU A 344 0.35 -3.58 -29.53
N PHE A 345 -0.78 -3.19 -30.13
CA PHE A 345 -1.56 -4.07 -31.03
C PHE A 345 -1.23 -3.84 -32.51
N GLN A 346 -0.17 -3.05 -32.82
CA GLN A 346 0.33 -2.81 -34.19
C GLN A 346 -0.77 -2.36 -35.16
N GLN A 347 -1.63 -1.42 -34.69
CA GLN A 347 -2.74 -0.88 -35.49
C GLN A 347 -2.24 0.15 -36.52
N HIS A 348 -1.57 -0.32 -37.56
CA HIS A 348 -0.96 0.53 -38.61
C HIS A 348 -2.00 1.36 -39.39
N GLU A 349 -3.25 0.95 -39.39
CA GLU A 349 -4.35 1.72 -39.98
C GLU A 349 -4.60 3.07 -39.28
N ASN A 350 -4.05 3.27 -38.07
CA ASN A 350 -4.14 4.51 -37.31
C ASN A 350 -2.86 5.36 -37.35
N SER A 351 -1.91 5.06 -38.26
CA SER A 351 -0.61 5.73 -38.33
C SER A 351 -0.71 7.23 -38.54
N ASP A 352 -1.59 7.69 -39.43
CA ASP A 352 -1.80 9.12 -39.70
C ASP A 352 -2.26 9.89 -38.45
N GLU A 353 -3.14 9.28 -37.65
CA GLU A 353 -3.61 9.87 -36.42
C GLU A 353 -2.49 9.94 -35.36
N ILE A 354 -1.61 8.93 -35.27
CA ILE A 354 -0.46 8.96 -34.37
C ILE A 354 0.52 10.06 -34.79
N ILE A 355 0.80 10.21 -36.07
CA ILE A 355 1.66 11.30 -36.57
C ILE A 355 1.04 12.68 -36.25
N LEU A 356 -0.27 12.82 -36.41
CA LEU A 356 -0.97 14.04 -36.03
C LEU A 356 -0.84 14.36 -34.52
N MET A 357 -0.78 13.33 -33.65
CA MET A 357 -0.59 13.53 -32.21
C MET A 357 0.79 14.09 -31.84
N LEU A 358 1.79 14.06 -32.73
CA LEU A 358 3.08 14.74 -32.54
C LEU A 358 2.92 16.26 -32.39
N LYS A 359 1.82 16.83 -32.91
CA LYS A 359 1.49 18.28 -32.82
C LYS A 359 0.52 18.59 -31.67
N ASN A 360 0.19 17.62 -30.81
CA ASN A 360 -0.77 17.85 -29.75
C ASN A 360 -0.26 18.90 -28.74
N PRO A 361 -1.10 19.83 -28.25
CA PRO A 361 -0.68 20.86 -27.31
C PRO A 361 -0.16 20.28 -25.97
N ARG A 362 -0.61 19.08 -25.59
CA ARG A 362 -0.22 18.41 -24.34
C ARG A 362 1.06 17.62 -24.53
N GLU A 363 2.12 17.99 -23.79
CA GLU A 363 3.44 17.35 -23.85
C GLU A 363 3.40 15.81 -23.69
N THR A 364 2.61 15.32 -22.72
CA THR A 364 2.53 13.88 -22.43
C THR A 364 1.92 13.09 -23.58
N ILE A 365 1.00 13.67 -24.33
CA ILE A 365 0.42 13.05 -25.52
C ILE A 365 1.46 12.99 -26.65
N ARG A 366 2.23 14.06 -26.87
CA ARG A 366 3.33 14.06 -27.83
C ARG A 366 4.37 13.00 -27.48
N LEU A 367 4.72 12.87 -26.19
CA LEU A 367 5.65 11.84 -25.71
C LEU A 367 5.19 10.42 -26.07
N GLU A 368 3.93 10.09 -25.78
CA GLU A 368 3.39 8.77 -26.11
C GLU A 368 3.26 8.56 -27.63
N ALA A 369 2.96 9.62 -28.41
CA ALA A 369 2.96 9.56 -29.86
C ALA A 369 4.37 9.29 -30.44
N ILE A 370 5.42 9.93 -29.92
CA ILE A 370 6.82 9.65 -30.30
C ILE A 370 7.17 8.18 -30.05
N ARG A 371 6.79 7.64 -28.90
CA ARG A 371 6.97 6.21 -28.57
C ARG A 371 6.21 5.29 -29.49
N ALA A 372 4.95 5.64 -29.80
CA ALA A 372 4.14 4.88 -30.73
C ALA A 372 4.73 4.86 -32.15
N CYS A 373 5.26 5.98 -32.63
CA CYS A 373 5.96 6.05 -33.91
C CYS A 373 7.17 5.10 -33.95
N ARG A 374 7.92 4.95 -32.85
CA ARG A 374 9.01 3.99 -32.73
C ARG A 374 8.52 2.54 -32.80
N GLU A 375 7.50 2.19 -32.01
CA GLU A 375 6.96 0.83 -31.91
C GLU A 375 6.27 0.37 -33.19
N LEU A 376 5.63 1.30 -33.91
CA LEU A 376 4.97 1.06 -35.21
C LEU A 376 5.93 1.21 -36.40
N HIS A 377 7.21 1.60 -36.19
CA HIS A 377 8.20 1.84 -37.24
C HIS A 377 7.72 2.85 -38.30
N LEU A 378 7.08 3.97 -37.88
CA LEU A 378 6.52 4.96 -38.81
C LEU A 378 7.60 5.85 -39.39
N LEU A 379 8.11 5.49 -40.57
CA LEU A 379 9.15 6.24 -41.27
C LEU A 379 8.69 7.65 -41.66
N GLU A 380 7.43 7.82 -41.95
CA GLU A 380 6.78 9.09 -42.34
C GLU A 380 6.82 10.14 -41.23
N SER A 381 6.89 9.69 -39.96
CA SER A 381 6.95 10.60 -38.82
C SER A 381 8.27 11.35 -38.64
N ARG A 382 9.34 10.91 -39.32
CA ARG A 382 10.71 11.44 -39.15
C ARG A 382 10.78 12.95 -39.39
N GLN A 383 10.19 13.41 -40.48
CA GLN A 383 10.22 14.82 -40.84
C GLN A 383 9.53 15.68 -39.78
N GLU A 384 8.35 15.27 -39.34
CA GLU A 384 7.59 15.95 -38.29
C GLU A 384 8.38 16.03 -36.97
N MET A 385 9.05 14.93 -36.59
CA MET A 385 9.88 14.89 -35.38
C MET A 385 11.08 15.86 -35.48
N LYS A 386 11.72 15.99 -36.66
CA LYS A 386 12.80 16.96 -36.85
C LYS A 386 12.32 18.40 -36.74
N GLU A 387 11.15 18.69 -37.28
CA GLU A 387 10.56 20.06 -37.27
C GLU A 387 10.14 20.46 -35.84
N THR A 388 9.58 19.52 -35.06
CA THR A 388 9.13 19.79 -33.68
C THR A 388 10.27 19.76 -32.65
N PHE A 389 11.38 19.11 -32.94
CA PHE A 389 12.49 18.86 -32.01
C PHE A 389 12.99 20.13 -31.29
N PRO A 390 13.21 21.28 -31.94
CA PRO A 390 13.77 22.47 -31.27
C PRO A 390 12.82 23.06 -30.21
N THR A 391 11.52 22.82 -30.33
CA THR A 391 10.50 23.37 -29.42
C THR A 391 10.08 22.38 -28.33
N GLU A 392 10.57 21.14 -28.38
CA GLU A 392 10.24 20.11 -27.45
C GLU A 392 11.01 20.22 -26.13
N THR A 393 10.41 19.67 -25.07
CA THR A 393 11.11 19.50 -23.78
C THR A 393 12.26 18.53 -23.91
N LEU A 394 13.27 18.65 -23.05
CA LEU A 394 14.43 17.74 -23.01
C LEU A 394 14.00 16.26 -23.00
N LYS A 395 12.93 15.94 -22.25
CA LYS A 395 12.38 14.58 -22.18
C LYS A 395 11.90 14.08 -23.55
N ASN A 396 11.18 14.90 -24.27
CA ASN A 396 10.67 14.56 -25.59
C ASN A 396 11.80 14.55 -26.62
N GLN A 397 12.76 15.46 -26.53
CA GLN A 397 13.95 15.48 -27.38
C GLN A 397 14.77 14.18 -27.23
N LEU A 398 14.96 13.71 -26.00
CA LEU A 398 15.63 12.41 -25.75
C LEU A 398 14.85 11.25 -26.37
N GLU A 399 13.52 11.24 -26.25
CA GLU A 399 12.70 10.18 -26.82
C GLU A 399 12.66 10.25 -28.35
N ILE A 400 12.61 11.45 -28.97
CA ILE A 400 12.76 11.63 -30.41
C ILE A 400 14.11 11.06 -30.85
N THR A 401 15.22 11.49 -30.23
CA THR A 401 16.56 11.02 -30.56
C THR A 401 16.64 9.49 -30.52
N ARG A 402 16.11 8.89 -29.45
CA ARG A 402 16.03 7.42 -29.29
C ARG A 402 15.20 6.75 -30.38
N THR A 403 14.11 7.39 -30.81
CA THR A 403 13.21 6.85 -31.84
C THR A 403 13.94 6.66 -33.17
N PHE A 404 14.87 7.56 -33.51
CA PHE A 404 15.69 7.43 -34.73
C PHE A 404 16.60 6.19 -34.76
N SER A 405 16.84 5.51 -33.62
CA SER A 405 17.55 4.22 -33.65
C SER A 405 16.77 3.14 -34.42
N ASN A 406 15.45 3.23 -34.44
CA ASN A 406 14.54 2.25 -35.07
C ASN A 406 14.06 2.69 -36.45
N ILE A 407 13.77 3.99 -36.62
CA ILE A 407 13.17 4.52 -37.87
C ILE A 407 14.11 5.37 -38.68
N GLY A 408 15.29 5.71 -38.14
CA GLY A 408 16.25 6.59 -38.82
C GLY A 408 16.87 5.95 -40.06
N THR A 409 17.20 6.81 -41.04
CA THR A 409 17.91 6.43 -42.26
C THR A 409 19.20 7.24 -42.40
N GLU A 410 19.97 6.98 -43.45
CA GLU A 410 21.22 7.77 -43.73
C GLU A 410 20.97 9.27 -43.91
N GLU A 411 19.78 9.66 -44.37
CA GLU A 411 19.38 11.06 -44.53
C GLU A 411 19.25 11.78 -43.17
N ASP A 412 19.13 11.04 -42.09
CA ASP A 412 18.95 11.59 -40.74
C ASP A 412 20.28 11.77 -39.98
N LEU A 413 21.40 11.30 -40.55
CA LEU A 413 22.72 11.40 -39.92
C LEU A 413 23.15 12.86 -39.62
N PRO A 414 22.92 13.85 -40.50
CA PRO A 414 23.24 15.25 -40.17
C PRO A 414 22.45 15.76 -38.95
N PHE A 415 21.16 15.45 -38.86
CA PHE A 415 20.31 15.81 -37.72
C PHE A 415 20.82 15.21 -36.39
N LEU A 416 21.17 13.93 -36.41
CA LEU A 416 21.73 13.28 -35.22
C LEU A 416 23.13 13.81 -34.87
N ALA A 417 23.92 14.20 -35.86
CA ALA A 417 25.22 14.83 -35.63
C ALA A 417 25.09 16.19 -34.96
N ASP A 418 24.09 16.98 -35.32
CA ASP A 418 23.82 18.26 -34.67
C ASP A 418 23.40 18.06 -33.21
N ILE A 419 22.60 17.06 -32.91
CA ILE A 419 22.27 16.69 -31.53
C ILE A 419 23.52 16.22 -30.75
N ALA A 420 24.42 15.46 -31.41
CA ALA A 420 25.65 15.00 -30.78
C ALA A 420 26.65 16.16 -30.50
N ARG A 421 26.48 17.33 -31.14
CA ARG A 421 27.22 18.58 -30.84
C ARG A 421 26.57 19.42 -29.75
N SER A 422 25.37 19.05 -29.26
CA SER A 422 24.66 19.80 -28.23
C SER A 422 25.52 19.94 -26.95
N GLU A 423 25.33 21.04 -26.24
CA GLU A 423 25.93 21.24 -24.92
C GLU A 423 25.27 20.34 -23.82
N ASP A 424 24.06 19.88 -24.09
CA ASP A 424 23.32 19.00 -23.18
C ASP A 424 23.91 17.58 -23.20
N ILE A 425 24.49 17.17 -22.07
CA ILE A 425 25.17 15.86 -21.92
C ILE A 425 24.23 14.67 -22.18
N PRO A 426 23.03 14.60 -21.59
CA PRO A 426 22.04 13.57 -21.88
C PRO A 426 21.71 13.44 -23.37
N LEU A 427 21.46 14.55 -24.06
CA LEU A 427 21.17 14.53 -25.50
C LEU A 427 22.35 14.05 -26.33
N ARG A 428 23.56 14.52 -26.02
CA ARG A 428 24.81 14.09 -26.67
C ARG A 428 25.00 12.57 -26.52
N LEU A 429 24.82 12.05 -25.31
CA LEU A 429 24.93 10.61 -25.05
C LEU A 429 23.89 9.81 -25.85
N GLU A 430 22.63 10.25 -25.84
CA GLU A 430 21.56 9.55 -26.55
C GLU A 430 21.76 9.60 -28.07
N ALA A 431 22.25 10.72 -28.63
CA ALA A 431 22.59 10.83 -30.06
C ALA A 431 23.72 9.88 -30.44
N CYS A 432 24.79 9.81 -29.62
CA CYS A 432 25.87 8.85 -29.86
C CYS A 432 25.39 7.41 -29.80
N ARG A 433 24.51 7.09 -28.83
CA ARG A 433 23.89 5.77 -28.70
C ARG A 433 23.04 5.43 -29.92
N THR A 434 22.21 6.35 -30.36
CA THR A 434 21.37 6.21 -31.57
C THR A 434 22.19 5.97 -32.81
N LEU A 435 23.21 6.79 -33.07
CA LEU A 435 24.14 6.58 -34.17
C LEU A 435 24.87 5.24 -34.11
N PHE A 436 25.24 4.79 -32.92
CA PHE A 436 25.89 3.49 -32.73
C PHE A 436 24.96 2.31 -32.99
N GLN A 437 23.67 2.43 -32.68
CA GLN A 437 22.68 1.34 -32.80
C GLN A 437 22.04 1.25 -34.18
N MET A 438 21.84 2.36 -34.87
CA MET A 438 21.02 2.50 -36.09
C MET A 438 21.51 1.61 -37.25
N SER A 439 22.80 1.66 -37.61
CA SER A 439 23.37 0.86 -38.70
C SER A 439 24.90 0.78 -38.63
N LYS A 440 25.52 -0.08 -39.50
CA LYS A 440 26.98 -0.11 -39.63
C LYS A 440 27.53 1.21 -40.16
N ARG A 441 26.83 1.85 -41.10
CA ARG A 441 27.24 3.10 -41.71
C ARG A 441 27.15 4.28 -40.71
N SER A 442 26.12 4.33 -39.90
CA SER A 442 25.99 5.34 -38.84
C SER A 442 27.09 5.22 -37.78
N ARG A 443 27.61 4.04 -37.50
CA ARG A 443 28.77 3.85 -36.63
C ARG A 443 30.05 4.46 -37.24
N ILE A 444 30.28 4.21 -38.50
CA ILE A 444 31.42 4.80 -39.21
C ILE A 444 31.28 6.34 -39.19
N TYR A 445 30.08 6.82 -39.47
CA TYR A 445 29.80 8.26 -39.42
C TYR A 445 30.01 8.86 -38.01
N LEU A 446 29.68 8.14 -36.94
CA LEU A 446 29.96 8.55 -35.56
C LEU A 446 31.47 8.62 -35.26
N ASP A 447 32.26 7.68 -35.77
CA ASP A 447 33.72 7.71 -35.62
C ASP A 447 34.33 8.89 -36.41
N GLU A 448 33.85 9.19 -37.64
CA GLU A 448 34.24 10.35 -38.44
C GLU A 448 33.85 11.66 -37.75
N LEU A 449 32.63 11.73 -37.16
CA LEU A 449 32.16 12.89 -36.41
C LEU A 449 33.07 13.14 -35.18
N ASN A 450 33.43 12.10 -34.45
CA ASN A 450 34.32 12.19 -33.29
C ASN A 450 35.72 12.75 -33.69
N LEU A 451 36.27 12.29 -34.82
CA LEU A 451 37.51 12.83 -35.37
C LEU A 451 37.37 14.33 -35.71
N SER A 452 36.26 14.71 -36.36
CA SER A 452 36.00 16.11 -36.71
C SER A 452 35.84 17.05 -35.51
N MET A 453 35.45 16.48 -34.35
CA MET A 453 35.26 17.19 -33.08
C MET A 453 36.49 17.05 -32.13
N ASN A 454 37.67 16.75 -32.68
CA ASN A 454 38.89 16.57 -31.87
C ASN A 454 38.70 15.57 -30.70
N PHE A 455 38.03 14.45 -30.97
CA PHE A 455 37.76 13.38 -30.00
C PHE A 455 36.85 13.77 -28.80
N ALA A 456 36.05 14.82 -28.95
CA ALA A 456 35.14 15.29 -27.90
C ALA A 456 34.02 14.27 -27.55
N LEU A 457 33.79 13.27 -28.41
CA LEU A 457 32.79 12.21 -28.19
C LEU A 457 33.39 10.89 -27.68
N SER A 458 34.71 10.83 -27.46
CA SER A 458 35.41 9.56 -27.14
C SER A 458 34.90 8.91 -25.87
N ASP A 459 34.64 9.69 -24.80
CA ASP A 459 34.15 9.16 -23.53
C ASP A 459 32.72 8.59 -23.65
N PHE A 460 31.84 9.26 -24.43
CA PHE A 460 30.51 8.77 -24.72
C PHE A 460 30.53 7.48 -25.53
N ILE A 461 31.39 7.40 -26.54
CA ILE A 461 31.56 6.20 -27.38
C ILE A 461 32.13 5.05 -26.54
N ALA A 462 33.10 5.32 -25.67
CA ALA A 462 33.65 4.32 -24.76
C ALA A 462 32.58 3.79 -23.80
N HIS A 463 31.77 4.69 -23.22
CA HIS A 463 30.64 4.34 -22.36
C HIS A 463 29.60 3.45 -23.06
N ILE A 464 29.25 3.76 -24.32
CA ILE A 464 28.27 3.00 -25.10
C ILE A 464 28.82 1.62 -25.50
N LYS A 465 30.13 1.51 -25.74
CA LYS A 465 30.80 0.25 -26.10
C LYS A 465 31.08 -0.66 -24.89
N ASP A 466 30.94 -0.17 -23.67
CA ASP A 466 31.15 -0.97 -22.46
C ASP A 466 30.03 -2.01 -22.29
N PRO A 467 30.35 -3.31 -22.27
CA PRO A 467 29.34 -4.38 -22.19
C PRO A 467 28.59 -4.44 -20.86
N ARG A 468 28.98 -3.61 -19.89
CA ARG A 468 28.31 -3.51 -18.57
C ARG A 468 27.16 -2.48 -18.55
N ASN A 469 26.97 -1.70 -19.63
CA ASN A 469 25.95 -0.65 -19.73
C ASN A 469 24.78 -1.04 -20.62
#